data_db9001007fb5b9755d4327f9231c2573
#
_entry.id   db9001007fb5b9755d4327f9231c2573
#
_cell.length_a   1.000
_cell.length_b   1.000
_cell.length_c   1.000
_cell.angle_alpha   90.00
_cell.angle_beta   90.00
_cell.angle_gamma   90.00
#
_symmetry.space_group_name_H-M   'P 1'
#
loop_
_entity.id
_entity.type
_entity.pdbx_description
1 polymer ?
#
loop_
_entity_poly.entity_id
_entity_poly.type
_entity_poly.pdbx_seq_one_letter_code
_entity_poly.pdbx_strand_id
1 'polypeptide(L)'
;MREFSVKQKIIGKTLLLCGFILLIFCSVALCNERNILVLHSYDPEYIYTRVFNNTLKEELDKSGSSVNLFYEYLDSKRFDPSVYYGQFKEYIMSKYKNRKIDCILCFDDDALQFLLTERKDLENLSDLPVIFGSVANRALIYFAALERNMTGVFEELDVSANANLMLQILPVKHVFVVTDKTTLGVDLYEKARLVFKRLEYLSVEYLIGLPWNEMKERFEDALEGSAILLLSYLRDEQNNVYSVERVNELLHEVSLPVVTLLTPLVNLGGALASCAPTPKTQIEAVVKILNSILA
;
A
#
# COMPACT_ATOMS: atom_id res chain seq x y z
N MET A 1 44.51 -41.66 -45.97
CA MET A 1 43.22 -40.95 -46.12
C MET A 1 42.15 -41.27 -45.04
N ARG A 2 42.07 -42.47 -44.49
CA ARG A 2 41.06 -42.82 -43.45
C ARG A 2 41.30 -42.17 -42.07
N GLU A 3 42.57 -42.03 -41.63
CA GLU A 3 42.88 -41.43 -40.32
C GLU A 3 42.59 -39.93 -40.24
N PHE A 4 42.72 -39.19 -41.32
CA PHE A 4 42.44 -37.75 -41.37
C PHE A 4 40.96 -37.45 -41.20
N SER A 5 40.10 -38.32 -41.78
CA SER A 5 38.62 -38.22 -41.67
C SER A 5 38.11 -38.49 -40.22
N VAL A 6 38.77 -39.41 -39.50
CA VAL A 6 38.39 -39.72 -38.10
C VAL A 6 38.76 -38.60 -37.15
N LYS A 7 39.97 -38.00 -37.31
CA LYS A 7 40.38 -36.84 -36.50
C LYS A 7 39.50 -35.64 -36.70
N GLN A 8 39.09 -35.33 -37.92
CA GLN A 8 38.16 -34.22 -38.17
C GLN A 8 36.77 -34.46 -37.56
N LYS A 9 36.25 -35.69 -37.57
CA LYS A 9 34.96 -36.04 -36.93
C LYS A 9 35.02 -35.94 -35.40
N ILE A 10 36.15 -36.30 -34.81
CA ILE A 10 36.34 -36.18 -33.34
C ILE A 10 36.45 -34.70 -32.93
N ILE A 11 37.24 -33.90 -33.64
CA ILE A 11 37.34 -32.44 -33.38
C ILE A 11 35.98 -31.73 -33.52
N GLY A 12 35.21 -32.07 -34.56
CA GLY A 12 33.87 -31.50 -34.73
C GLY A 12 32.89 -31.86 -33.60
N LYS A 13 32.91 -33.12 -33.14
CA LYS A 13 32.10 -33.52 -31.97
C LYS A 13 32.51 -32.86 -30.67
N THR A 14 33.82 -32.67 -30.44
CA THR A 14 34.34 -32.01 -29.25
C THR A 14 33.99 -30.53 -29.26
N LEU A 15 34.07 -29.83 -30.40
CA LEU A 15 33.64 -28.44 -30.55
C LEU A 15 32.12 -28.27 -30.35
N LEU A 16 31.31 -29.18 -30.85
CA LEU A 16 29.86 -29.19 -30.61
C LEU A 16 29.51 -29.41 -29.14
N LEU A 17 30.20 -30.31 -28.47
CA LEU A 17 30.01 -30.58 -27.04
C LEU A 17 30.44 -29.40 -26.17
N CYS A 18 31.57 -28.78 -26.48
CA CYS A 18 32.02 -27.56 -25.81
C CYS A 18 31.06 -26.38 -26.03
N GLY A 19 30.53 -26.20 -27.24
CA GLY A 19 29.52 -25.19 -27.55
C GLY A 19 28.21 -25.44 -26.80
N PHE A 20 27.77 -26.70 -26.67
CA PHE A 20 26.57 -27.04 -25.91
C PHE A 20 26.76 -26.84 -24.40
N ILE A 21 27.94 -27.18 -23.87
CA ILE A 21 28.30 -26.91 -22.45
C ILE A 21 28.36 -25.41 -22.19
N LEU A 22 28.93 -24.62 -23.09
CA LEU A 22 28.97 -23.13 -22.97
C LEU A 22 27.57 -22.53 -23.01
N LEU A 23 26.66 -23.04 -23.85
CA LEU A 23 25.25 -22.62 -23.89
C LEU A 23 24.51 -22.96 -22.61
N ILE A 24 24.77 -24.13 -22.01
CA ILE A 24 24.16 -24.52 -20.72
C ILE A 24 24.72 -23.64 -19.58
N PHE A 25 26.03 -23.38 -19.56
CA PHE A 25 26.61 -22.45 -18.57
C PHE A 25 26.13 -21.02 -18.74
N CYS A 26 25.90 -20.56 -19.96
CA CYS A 26 25.35 -19.22 -20.22
C CYS A 26 23.88 -19.10 -19.78
N SER A 27 23.08 -20.16 -19.92
CA SER A 27 21.69 -20.17 -19.46
C SER A 27 21.52 -20.32 -17.94
N VAL A 28 22.48 -20.97 -17.26
CA VAL A 28 22.48 -21.08 -15.78
C VAL A 28 23.00 -19.79 -15.11
N ALA A 29 23.82 -19.00 -15.79
CA ALA A 29 24.38 -17.75 -15.24
C ALA A 29 23.38 -16.56 -15.24
N LEU A 30 22.20 -16.70 -15.83
CA LEU A 30 21.25 -15.59 -16.01
C LEU A 30 20.06 -15.60 -15.05
N CYS A 31 19.93 -16.59 -14.17
CA CYS A 31 18.87 -16.60 -13.18
C CYS A 31 19.42 -16.19 -11.80
N ASN A 32 19.88 -14.95 -11.68
CA ASN A 32 20.21 -14.41 -10.37
C ASN A 32 18.93 -13.89 -9.75
N GLU A 33 18.23 -14.75 -8.99
CA GLU A 33 17.02 -14.36 -8.27
C GLU A 33 17.33 -13.15 -7.36
N ARG A 34 16.56 -12.09 -7.52
CA ARG A 34 16.68 -10.88 -6.71
C ARG A 34 15.93 -11.03 -5.40
N ASN A 35 16.53 -10.65 -4.32
CA ASN A 35 15.93 -10.72 -2.99
C ASN A 35 15.34 -9.35 -2.62
N ILE A 36 14.05 -9.31 -2.42
CA ILE A 36 13.30 -8.09 -2.12
C ILE A 36 12.77 -8.18 -0.69
N LEU A 37 13.16 -7.21 0.14
CA LEU A 37 12.56 -7.03 1.46
C LEU A 37 11.27 -6.22 1.31
N VAL A 38 10.15 -6.78 1.74
CA VAL A 38 8.85 -6.13 1.73
C VAL A 38 8.48 -5.78 3.17
N LEU A 39 8.46 -4.48 3.48
CA LEU A 39 8.16 -3.96 4.80
C LEU A 39 6.76 -3.35 4.80
N HIS A 40 5.88 -3.85 5.64
CA HIS A 40 4.53 -3.34 5.84
C HIS A 40 4.39 -2.58 7.15
N SER A 41 3.61 -1.51 7.13
CA SER A 41 3.18 -0.82 8.36
C SER A 41 2.27 -1.69 9.22
N TYR A 42 1.39 -2.47 8.59
CA TYR A 42 0.33 -3.24 9.28
C TYR A 42 0.63 -4.73 9.35
N ASP A 43 -0.15 -5.44 10.16
CA ASP A 43 -0.03 -6.89 10.31
C ASP A 43 -0.44 -7.68 9.04
N PRO A 44 -0.04 -8.96 8.93
CA PRO A 44 -0.29 -9.75 7.72
C PRO A 44 -1.78 -10.07 7.48
N GLU A 45 -2.62 -10.04 8.52
CA GLU A 45 -4.06 -10.33 8.40
C GLU A 45 -4.88 -9.10 8.04
N TYR A 46 -4.30 -7.92 8.15
CA TYR A 46 -4.99 -6.69 7.77
C TYR A 46 -5.36 -6.72 6.28
N ILE A 47 -6.61 -6.38 5.97
CA ILE A 47 -7.19 -6.56 4.63
C ILE A 47 -6.33 -5.92 3.51
N TYR A 48 -5.83 -4.70 3.73
CA TYR A 48 -4.96 -4.03 2.75
C TYR A 48 -3.66 -4.79 2.56
N THR A 49 -2.99 -5.22 3.64
CA THR A 49 -1.74 -6.00 3.58
C THR A 49 -1.92 -7.28 2.79
N ARG A 50 -3.02 -8.03 3.03
CA ARG A 50 -3.33 -9.24 2.26
C ARG A 50 -3.54 -8.96 0.77
N VAL A 51 -4.33 -7.91 0.47
CA VAL A 51 -4.59 -7.53 -0.93
C VAL A 51 -3.30 -7.09 -1.62
N PHE A 52 -2.48 -6.27 -0.96
CA PHE A 52 -1.17 -5.86 -1.50
C PHE A 52 -0.26 -7.05 -1.76
N ASN A 53 -0.11 -7.97 -0.81
CA ASN A 53 0.75 -9.14 -0.96
C ASN A 53 0.30 -10.06 -2.10
N ASN A 54 -0.99 -10.29 -2.24
CA ASN A 54 -1.54 -11.11 -3.32
C ASN A 54 -1.34 -10.43 -4.68
N THR A 55 -1.69 -9.15 -4.78
CA THR A 55 -1.51 -8.37 -6.01
C THR A 55 -0.04 -8.27 -6.41
N LEU A 56 0.88 -8.07 -5.43
CA LEU A 56 2.31 -8.00 -5.69
C LEU A 56 2.83 -9.30 -6.33
N LYS A 57 2.44 -10.45 -5.80
CA LYS A 57 2.79 -11.76 -6.39
C LYS A 57 2.25 -11.89 -7.80
N GLU A 58 0.95 -11.60 -8.00
CA GLU A 58 0.32 -11.68 -9.32
C GLU A 58 1.01 -10.79 -10.36
N GLU A 59 1.34 -9.55 -10.01
CA GLU A 59 1.97 -8.62 -10.95
C GLU A 59 3.45 -8.98 -11.23
N LEU A 60 4.17 -9.51 -10.26
CA LEU A 60 5.52 -10.04 -10.46
C LEU A 60 5.51 -11.27 -11.37
N ASP A 61 4.59 -12.20 -11.17
CA ASP A 61 4.42 -13.38 -12.02
C ASP A 61 4.08 -12.97 -13.46
N LYS A 62 3.17 -12.01 -13.67
CA LYS A 62 2.82 -11.47 -14.99
C LYS A 62 4.00 -10.80 -15.69
N SER A 63 4.85 -10.13 -14.93
CA SER A 63 6.04 -9.45 -15.49
C SER A 63 7.20 -10.40 -15.78
N GLY A 64 7.10 -11.67 -15.37
CA GLY A 64 8.17 -12.65 -15.53
C GLY A 64 9.39 -12.38 -14.65
N SER A 65 9.23 -11.58 -13.60
CA SER A 65 10.33 -11.22 -12.69
C SER A 65 10.63 -12.35 -11.72
N SER A 66 11.86 -12.89 -11.77
CA SER A 66 12.32 -13.90 -10.81
C SER A 66 12.85 -13.21 -9.55
N VAL A 67 12.02 -13.14 -8.51
CA VAL A 67 12.33 -12.48 -7.24
C VAL A 67 11.93 -13.34 -6.04
N ASN A 68 12.72 -13.28 -4.97
CA ASN A 68 12.38 -13.82 -3.65
C ASN A 68 11.85 -12.68 -2.78
N LEU A 69 10.66 -12.83 -2.24
CA LEU A 69 10.03 -11.85 -1.36
C LEU A 69 10.20 -12.24 0.11
N PHE A 70 10.73 -11.31 0.91
CA PHE A 70 10.88 -11.45 2.36
C PHE A 70 10.00 -10.41 3.03
N TYR A 71 9.00 -10.87 3.79
CA TYR A 71 8.00 -9.99 4.39
C TYR A 71 8.32 -9.71 5.86
N GLU A 72 8.20 -8.42 6.23
CA GLU A 72 8.29 -7.92 7.60
C GLU A 72 7.15 -6.94 7.88
N TYR A 73 6.70 -6.90 9.14
CA TYR A 73 5.50 -6.18 9.54
C TYR A 73 5.76 -5.39 10.82
N LEU A 74 5.45 -4.08 10.79
CA LEU A 74 5.54 -3.22 11.97
C LEU A 74 4.32 -3.37 12.90
N ASP A 75 3.19 -3.82 12.38
CA ASP A 75 1.95 -3.97 13.16
C ASP A 75 1.46 -2.68 13.85
N SER A 76 1.61 -1.56 13.18
CA SER A 76 1.38 -0.23 13.73
C SER A 76 -0.07 0.11 14.06
N LYS A 77 -1.03 -0.71 13.61
CA LYS A 77 -2.44 -0.53 14.02
C LYS A 77 -2.71 -1.00 15.45
N ARG A 78 -2.00 -2.03 15.91
CA ARG A 78 -2.18 -2.60 17.24
C ARG A 78 -1.20 -2.01 18.25
N PHE A 79 -0.02 -1.62 17.81
CA PHE A 79 1.06 -1.11 18.64
C PHE A 79 1.57 0.23 18.11
N ASP A 80 2.04 1.10 18.99
CA ASP A 80 2.75 2.30 18.56
C ASP A 80 4.18 1.93 18.11
N PRO A 81 4.50 1.99 16.81
CA PRO A 81 5.77 1.52 16.31
C PRO A 81 6.95 2.38 16.78
N SER A 82 6.74 3.66 17.10
CA SER A 82 7.80 4.55 17.57
C SER A 82 8.45 4.06 18.86
N VAL A 83 7.69 3.32 19.69
CA VAL A 83 8.19 2.76 20.95
C VAL A 83 9.19 1.61 20.74
N TYR A 84 9.09 0.89 19.62
CA TYR A 84 9.94 -0.29 19.37
C TYR A 84 10.77 -0.23 18.08
N TYR A 85 10.88 0.93 17.44
CA TYR A 85 11.73 1.08 16.24
C TYR A 85 13.15 0.57 16.46
N GLY A 86 13.75 0.86 17.63
CA GLY A 86 15.08 0.38 17.94
C GLY A 86 15.17 -1.16 17.99
N GLN A 87 14.24 -1.84 18.65
CA GLN A 87 14.19 -3.30 18.72
C GLN A 87 13.89 -3.92 17.35
N PHE A 88 13.01 -3.32 16.58
CA PHE A 88 12.71 -3.78 15.23
C PHE A 88 13.91 -3.62 14.29
N LYS A 89 14.68 -2.54 14.41
CA LYS A 89 15.96 -2.33 13.72
C LYS A 89 16.94 -3.45 14.03
N GLU A 90 17.19 -3.73 15.30
CA GLU A 90 18.10 -4.81 15.74
C GLU A 90 17.66 -6.19 15.19
N TYR A 91 16.34 -6.46 15.20
CA TYR A 91 15.79 -7.67 14.62
C TYR A 91 16.07 -7.76 13.11
N ILE A 92 15.79 -6.71 12.34
CA ILE A 92 16.06 -6.66 10.89
C ILE A 92 17.56 -6.86 10.61
N MET A 93 18.43 -6.14 11.31
CA MET A 93 19.89 -6.27 11.18
C MET A 93 20.35 -7.70 11.44
N SER A 94 19.90 -8.31 12.52
CA SER A 94 20.25 -9.69 12.88
C SER A 94 19.74 -10.70 11.85
N LYS A 95 18.48 -10.58 11.43
CA LYS A 95 17.84 -11.51 10.48
C LYS A 95 18.47 -11.49 9.10
N TYR A 96 18.82 -10.30 8.60
CA TYR A 96 19.35 -10.11 7.25
C TYR A 96 20.87 -9.94 7.18
N LYS A 97 21.60 -10.11 8.29
CA LYS A 97 23.05 -9.94 8.36
C LYS A 97 23.82 -10.69 7.26
N ASN A 98 23.42 -11.93 6.97
CA ASN A 98 24.09 -12.81 6.02
C ASN A 98 23.27 -13.03 4.73
N ARG A 99 22.28 -12.18 4.48
CA ARG A 99 21.44 -12.27 3.30
C ARG A 99 21.57 -11.01 2.46
N LYS A 100 21.96 -11.19 1.22
CA LYS A 100 21.95 -10.10 0.26
C LYS A 100 20.49 -9.74 -0.03
N ILE A 101 20.11 -8.51 0.21
CA ILE A 101 18.88 -7.88 -0.26
C ILE A 101 19.27 -6.94 -1.40
N ASP A 102 18.45 -6.89 -2.44
CA ASP A 102 18.71 -6.08 -3.64
C ASP A 102 17.85 -4.81 -3.66
N CYS A 103 16.65 -4.82 -3.03
CA CYS A 103 15.74 -3.68 -2.97
C CYS A 103 14.80 -3.82 -1.77
N ILE A 104 14.31 -2.70 -1.26
CA ILE A 104 13.27 -2.64 -0.24
C ILE A 104 12.00 -2.09 -0.86
N LEU A 105 10.88 -2.81 -0.74
CA LEU A 105 9.54 -2.27 -0.95
C LEU A 105 8.97 -1.92 0.42
N CYS A 106 8.40 -0.73 0.59
CA CYS A 106 7.72 -0.39 1.83
C CYS A 106 6.32 0.15 1.55
N PHE A 107 5.38 -0.26 2.38
CA PHE A 107 3.97 0.08 2.21
C PHE A 107 3.42 0.78 3.43
N ASP A 108 2.70 1.86 3.17
CA ASP A 108 2.07 2.78 4.11
C ASP A 108 3.06 3.67 4.90
N ASP A 109 2.50 4.62 5.64
CA ASP A 109 3.22 5.73 6.26
C ASP A 109 4.24 5.29 7.32
N ASP A 110 3.88 4.34 8.21
CA ASP A 110 4.75 3.95 9.32
C ASP A 110 5.99 3.17 8.86
N ALA A 111 5.87 2.35 7.81
CA ALA A 111 7.00 1.66 7.21
C ALA A 111 7.98 2.63 6.57
N LEU A 112 7.47 3.64 5.86
CA LEU A 112 8.32 4.70 5.30
C LEU A 112 8.94 5.55 6.40
N GLN A 113 8.19 5.91 7.44
CA GLN A 113 8.70 6.65 8.61
C GLN A 113 9.85 5.89 9.29
N PHE A 114 9.68 4.58 9.52
CA PHE A 114 10.74 3.72 10.06
C PHE A 114 12.01 3.80 9.21
N LEU A 115 11.90 3.63 7.89
CA LEU A 115 13.05 3.69 7.00
C LEU A 115 13.71 5.08 6.98
N LEU A 116 12.93 6.16 6.99
CA LEU A 116 13.49 7.52 7.05
C LEU A 116 14.23 7.79 8.36
N THR A 117 13.79 7.17 9.47
CA THR A 117 14.38 7.37 10.79
C THR A 117 15.59 6.46 11.04
N GLU A 118 15.48 5.16 10.73
CA GLU A 118 16.42 4.14 11.19
C GLU A 118 17.34 3.60 10.09
N ARG A 119 17.04 3.85 8.81
CA ARG A 119 17.73 3.21 7.68
C ARG A 119 19.24 3.43 7.68
N LYS A 120 19.71 4.62 8.06
CA LYS A 120 21.15 4.95 8.05
C LYS A 120 21.97 4.01 8.95
N ASP A 121 21.33 3.44 9.96
CA ASP A 121 21.93 2.50 10.91
C ASP A 121 21.71 1.03 10.51
N LEU A 122 21.00 0.76 9.42
CA LEU A 122 20.71 -0.60 8.94
C LEU A 122 21.86 -1.22 8.14
N GLU A 123 23.13 -0.92 8.44
CA GLU A 123 24.34 -1.50 7.82
C GLU A 123 24.17 -1.84 6.32
N ASN A 124 24.01 -3.14 6.01
CA ASN A 124 23.92 -3.64 4.62
C ASN A 124 22.65 -3.22 3.86
N LEU A 125 21.68 -2.57 4.51
CA LEU A 125 20.43 -2.14 3.91
C LEU A 125 20.36 -0.61 3.69
N SER A 126 21.32 0.14 4.23
CA SER A 126 21.32 1.61 4.23
C SER A 126 21.30 2.21 2.82
N ASP A 127 22.03 1.63 1.88
CA ASP A 127 22.22 2.17 0.52
C ASP A 127 21.33 1.51 -0.54
N LEU A 128 20.48 0.57 -0.14
CA LEU A 128 19.61 -0.14 -1.08
C LEU A 128 18.55 0.80 -1.68
N PRO A 129 18.11 0.55 -2.92
CA PRO A 129 16.92 1.21 -3.45
C PRO A 129 15.70 0.92 -2.57
N VAL A 130 14.92 1.95 -2.29
CA VAL A 130 13.63 1.85 -1.59
C VAL A 130 12.54 2.32 -2.53
N ILE A 131 11.51 1.49 -2.70
CA ILE A 131 10.30 1.83 -3.44
C ILE A 131 9.14 1.82 -2.45
N PHE A 132 8.51 2.96 -2.25
CA PHE A 132 7.35 3.05 -1.36
C PHE A 132 6.03 3.02 -2.15
N GLY A 133 4.97 2.53 -1.51
CA GLY A 133 3.60 2.53 -2.02
C GLY A 133 2.60 2.82 -0.90
N SER A 134 1.40 3.23 -1.23
CA SER A 134 0.32 3.56 -0.26
C SER A 134 0.67 4.60 0.79
N VAL A 135 1.62 5.48 0.51
CA VAL A 135 1.99 6.57 1.42
C VAL A 135 1.07 7.75 1.18
N ALA A 136 0.32 8.15 2.18
CA ALA A 136 -0.60 9.28 2.14
C ALA A 136 -0.03 10.55 2.80
N ASN A 137 0.92 10.42 3.72
CA ASN A 137 1.53 11.53 4.43
C ASN A 137 2.50 12.31 3.53
N ARG A 138 2.10 13.50 3.11
CA ARG A 138 2.88 14.35 2.20
C ARG A 138 4.24 14.79 2.77
N ALA A 139 4.37 14.90 4.08
CA ALA A 139 5.66 15.23 4.71
C ALA A 139 6.67 14.09 4.53
N LEU A 140 6.23 12.82 4.70
CA LEU A 140 7.08 11.66 4.45
C LEU A 140 7.51 11.56 2.99
N ILE A 141 6.60 11.83 2.06
CA ILE A 141 6.89 11.85 0.62
C ILE A 141 7.95 12.92 0.31
N TYR A 142 7.83 14.12 0.92
CA TYR A 142 8.81 15.17 0.76
C TYR A 142 10.20 14.75 1.27
N PHE A 143 10.27 14.16 2.48
CA PHE A 143 11.54 13.68 3.03
C PHE A 143 12.13 12.53 2.21
N ALA A 144 11.30 11.58 1.75
CA ALA A 144 11.76 10.51 0.87
C ALA A 144 12.32 11.03 -0.46
N ALA A 145 11.75 12.10 -1.01
CA ALA A 145 12.24 12.72 -2.25
C ALA A 145 13.62 13.40 -2.10
N LEU A 146 14.06 13.69 -0.86
CA LEU A 146 15.41 14.19 -0.58
C LEU A 146 16.46 13.07 -0.53
N GLU A 147 16.04 11.82 -0.37
CA GLU A 147 16.93 10.66 -0.31
C GLU A 147 17.20 10.13 -1.73
N ARG A 148 18.49 9.97 -2.11
CA ARG A 148 18.89 9.60 -3.48
C ARG A 148 18.35 8.26 -3.96
N ASN A 149 18.09 7.33 -3.01
CA ASN A 149 17.75 5.95 -3.31
C ASN A 149 16.29 5.64 -2.98
N MET A 150 15.45 6.64 -2.76
CA MET A 150 14.03 6.47 -2.49
C MET A 150 13.19 7.00 -3.63
N THR A 151 12.22 6.21 -4.04
CA THR A 151 11.18 6.58 -5.02
C THR A 151 9.90 5.81 -4.71
N GLY A 152 8.79 6.16 -5.31
CA GLY A 152 7.58 5.38 -5.08
C GLY A 152 6.31 6.01 -5.63
N VAL A 153 5.21 5.46 -5.16
CA VAL A 153 3.85 5.83 -5.52
C VAL A 153 3.12 6.30 -4.26
N PHE A 154 2.69 7.53 -4.24
CA PHE A 154 1.91 8.04 -3.11
C PHE A 154 0.41 7.78 -3.33
N GLU A 155 -0.32 7.72 -2.22
CA GLU A 155 -1.76 7.61 -2.22
C GLU A 155 -2.39 9.00 -2.05
N GLU A 156 -3.20 9.40 -3.01
CA GLU A 156 -3.97 10.62 -2.88
C GLU A 156 -5.42 10.29 -2.51
N LEU A 157 -5.78 10.56 -1.26
CA LEU A 157 -7.15 10.49 -0.78
C LEU A 157 -7.87 11.79 -1.17
N ASP A 158 -8.50 11.77 -2.34
CA ASP A 158 -9.16 12.94 -2.93
C ASP A 158 -10.60 13.08 -2.42
N VAL A 159 -10.77 13.91 -1.38
CA VAL A 159 -12.07 14.25 -0.82
C VAL A 159 -12.96 14.93 -1.85
N SER A 160 -12.39 15.78 -2.73
CA SER A 160 -13.16 16.50 -3.75
C SER A 160 -13.73 15.54 -4.80
N ALA A 161 -12.93 14.59 -5.26
CA ALA A 161 -13.38 13.58 -6.21
C ALA A 161 -14.51 12.71 -5.64
N ASN A 162 -14.41 12.31 -4.36
CA ASN A 162 -15.47 11.53 -3.70
C ASN A 162 -16.73 12.35 -3.43
N ALA A 163 -16.62 13.62 -3.03
CA ALA A 163 -17.75 14.51 -2.91
C ALA A 163 -18.46 14.71 -4.27
N ASN A 164 -17.69 14.95 -5.34
CA ASN A 164 -18.25 15.09 -6.68
C ASN A 164 -18.91 13.79 -7.15
N LEU A 165 -18.30 12.63 -6.91
CA LEU A 165 -18.90 11.33 -7.22
C LEU A 165 -20.25 11.18 -6.52
N MET A 166 -20.31 11.47 -5.20
CA MET A 166 -21.54 11.42 -4.43
C MET A 166 -22.65 12.29 -5.04
N LEU A 167 -22.31 13.54 -5.42
CA LEU A 167 -23.26 14.48 -6.01
C LEU A 167 -23.72 14.10 -7.43
N GLN A 168 -22.90 13.33 -8.16
CA GLN A 168 -23.27 12.83 -9.48
C GLN A 168 -24.21 11.63 -9.43
N ILE A 169 -24.08 10.76 -8.43
CA ILE A 169 -24.83 9.50 -8.35
C ILE A 169 -26.03 9.55 -7.41
N LEU A 170 -26.13 10.57 -6.54
CA LEU A 170 -27.19 10.70 -5.53
C LEU A 170 -27.80 12.11 -5.56
N PRO A 171 -29.12 12.22 -5.35
CA PRO A 171 -29.83 13.51 -5.23
C PRO A 171 -29.65 14.11 -3.82
N VAL A 172 -28.43 14.46 -3.45
CA VAL A 172 -28.06 14.86 -2.09
C VAL A 172 -28.43 16.31 -1.80
N LYS A 173 -29.01 16.53 -0.62
CA LYS A 173 -29.32 17.86 -0.04
C LYS A 173 -28.60 18.07 1.30
N HIS A 174 -28.32 16.97 2.00
CA HIS A 174 -27.64 16.97 3.30
C HIS A 174 -26.53 15.92 3.32
N VAL A 175 -25.35 16.27 3.82
CA VAL A 175 -24.19 15.40 3.90
C VAL A 175 -23.70 15.27 5.33
N PHE A 176 -23.66 14.04 5.85
CA PHE A 176 -22.91 13.71 7.03
C PHE A 176 -21.46 13.39 6.63
N VAL A 177 -20.53 14.24 7.01
CA VAL A 177 -19.09 13.99 6.80
C VAL A 177 -18.55 13.31 8.04
N VAL A 178 -18.23 12.03 7.91
CA VAL A 178 -17.75 11.20 9.02
C VAL A 178 -16.23 11.04 8.95
N THR A 179 -15.53 11.36 10.05
CA THR A 179 -14.10 11.15 10.19
C THR A 179 -13.73 10.92 11.66
N ASP A 180 -12.49 10.49 11.90
CA ASP A 180 -11.95 10.31 13.24
C ASP A 180 -11.00 11.46 13.66
N LYS A 181 -10.44 11.37 14.87
CA LYS A 181 -9.49 12.35 15.42
C LYS A 181 -8.02 11.93 15.21
N THR A 182 -7.74 10.92 14.38
CA THR A 182 -6.37 10.58 13.99
C THR A 182 -5.77 11.73 13.16
N THR A 183 -4.45 11.75 13.03
CA THR A 183 -3.76 12.77 12.20
C THR A 183 -4.32 12.78 10.76
N LEU A 184 -4.55 11.59 10.19
CA LEU A 184 -5.17 11.45 8.87
C LEU A 184 -6.60 11.98 8.86
N GLY A 185 -7.42 11.59 9.85
CA GLY A 185 -8.81 12.04 9.94
C GLY A 185 -8.97 13.55 10.05
N VAL A 186 -8.08 14.21 10.80
CA VAL A 186 -8.04 15.68 10.91
C VAL A 186 -7.65 16.35 9.58
N ASP A 187 -6.64 15.82 8.87
CA ASP A 187 -6.27 16.33 7.54
C ASP A 187 -7.42 16.21 6.54
N LEU A 188 -8.08 15.06 6.52
CA LEU A 188 -9.23 14.81 5.65
C LEU A 188 -10.42 15.73 6.00
N TYR A 189 -10.67 15.98 7.29
CA TYR A 189 -11.68 16.94 7.72
C TYR A 189 -11.42 18.34 7.17
N GLU A 190 -10.19 18.85 7.28
CA GLU A 190 -9.85 20.18 6.78
C GLU A 190 -10.02 20.26 5.24
N LYS A 191 -9.66 19.21 4.52
CA LYS A 191 -9.92 19.10 3.08
C LYS A 191 -11.43 19.11 2.77
N ALA A 192 -12.23 18.33 3.50
CA ALA A 192 -13.68 18.30 3.34
C ALA A 192 -14.31 19.66 3.60
N ARG A 193 -13.90 20.35 4.67
CA ARG A 193 -14.37 21.69 4.99
C ARG A 193 -14.11 22.68 3.84
N LEU A 194 -12.96 22.61 3.20
CA LEU A 194 -12.65 23.46 2.05
C LEU A 194 -13.47 23.11 0.80
N VAL A 195 -13.75 21.83 0.58
CA VAL A 195 -14.60 21.36 -0.53
C VAL A 195 -16.02 21.86 -0.34
N PHE A 196 -16.63 21.56 0.80
CA PHE A 196 -18.03 21.87 1.06
C PHE A 196 -18.32 23.37 1.29
N LYS A 197 -17.33 24.15 1.70
CA LYS A 197 -17.45 25.62 1.77
C LYS A 197 -17.85 26.24 0.41
N ARG A 198 -17.53 25.57 -0.70
CA ARG A 198 -17.86 26.03 -2.06
C ARG A 198 -19.22 25.55 -2.55
N LEU A 199 -19.90 24.71 -1.77
CA LEU A 199 -21.18 24.07 -2.10
C LEU A 199 -22.27 24.55 -1.15
N GLU A 200 -22.50 25.88 -1.12
CA GLU A 200 -23.40 26.56 -0.18
C GLU A 200 -24.85 26.09 -0.22
N TYR A 201 -25.25 25.40 -1.28
CA TYR A 201 -26.59 24.82 -1.43
C TYR A 201 -26.77 23.50 -0.66
N LEU A 202 -25.70 22.91 -0.15
CA LEU A 202 -25.74 21.69 0.66
C LEU A 202 -25.73 22.01 2.14
N SER A 203 -26.58 21.32 2.90
CA SER A 203 -26.43 21.24 4.34
C SER A 203 -25.35 20.21 4.67
N VAL A 204 -24.40 20.54 5.52
CA VAL A 204 -23.29 19.65 5.88
C VAL A 204 -23.12 19.58 7.39
N GLU A 205 -23.13 18.37 7.92
CA GLU A 205 -22.85 18.08 9.31
C GLU A 205 -21.56 17.26 9.43
N TYR A 206 -20.63 17.71 10.29
CA TYR A 206 -19.35 17.05 10.50
C TYR A 206 -19.38 16.23 11.78
N LEU A 207 -19.21 14.93 11.67
CA LEU A 207 -19.19 13.95 12.76
C LEU A 207 -17.74 13.47 12.94
N ILE A 208 -17.04 14.07 13.91
CA ILE A 208 -15.60 13.91 14.07
C ILE A 208 -15.29 13.11 15.34
N GLY A 209 -14.91 11.84 15.16
CA GLY A 209 -14.53 10.95 16.26
C GLY A 209 -15.67 10.59 17.21
N LEU A 210 -16.91 10.83 16.83
CA LEU A 210 -18.04 10.44 17.66
C LEU A 210 -18.15 8.92 17.77
N PRO A 211 -18.60 8.40 18.93
CA PRO A 211 -18.98 6.99 19.06
C PRO A 211 -20.06 6.61 18.04
N TRP A 212 -20.00 5.38 17.54
CA TRP A 212 -20.93 4.92 16.50
C TRP A 212 -22.41 5.12 16.86
N ASN A 213 -22.78 4.80 18.10
CA ASN A 213 -24.19 4.92 18.54
C ASN A 213 -24.69 6.37 18.44
N GLU A 214 -23.89 7.35 18.77
CA GLU A 214 -24.25 8.77 18.66
C GLU A 214 -24.40 9.20 17.20
N MET A 215 -23.56 8.68 16.30
CA MET A 215 -23.72 8.94 14.86
C MET A 215 -24.98 8.27 14.32
N LYS A 216 -25.25 7.02 14.74
CA LYS A 216 -26.41 6.26 14.30
C LYS A 216 -27.73 6.97 14.63
N GLU A 217 -27.89 7.53 15.84
CA GLU A 217 -29.05 8.34 16.22
C GLU A 217 -29.28 9.49 15.24
N ARG A 218 -28.21 10.19 14.81
CA ARG A 218 -28.30 11.28 13.82
C ARG A 218 -28.67 10.79 12.43
N PHE A 219 -28.23 9.60 12.04
CA PHE A 219 -28.58 8.99 10.76
C PHE A 219 -30.04 8.54 10.73
N GLU A 220 -30.57 8.06 11.86
CA GLU A 220 -31.97 7.66 11.99
C GLU A 220 -32.93 8.86 11.89
N ASP A 221 -32.50 10.03 12.37
CA ASP A 221 -33.27 11.29 12.28
C ASP A 221 -33.04 12.04 10.94
N ALA A 222 -32.30 11.46 10.00
CA ALA A 222 -31.91 12.12 8.77
C ALA A 222 -33.09 12.32 7.80
N LEU A 223 -33.12 13.51 7.20
CA LEU A 223 -34.16 13.86 6.21
C LEU A 223 -33.87 13.17 4.87
N GLU A 224 -34.94 13.09 4.03
CA GLU A 224 -34.82 12.61 2.66
C GLU A 224 -33.79 13.43 1.85
N GLY A 225 -32.91 12.74 1.12
CA GLY A 225 -31.80 13.36 0.40
C GLY A 225 -30.54 13.51 1.25
N SER A 226 -30.47 12.82 2.39
CA SER A 226 -29.25 12.72 3.18
C SER A 226 -28.34 11.60 2.67
N ALA A 227 -27.01 11.81 2.76
CA ALA A 227 -25.99 10.82 2.46
C ALA A 227 -24.79 10.94 3.41
N ILE A 228 -24.02 9.87 3.53
CA ILE A 228 -22.80 9.83 4.32
C ILE A 228 -21.59 9.90 3.39
N LEU A 229 -20.68 10.83 3.65
CA LEU A 229 -19.30 10.83 3.12
C LEU A 229 -18.37 10.36 4.23
N LEU A 230 -17.96 9.10 4.18
CA LEU A 230 -17.06 8.50 5.14
C LEU A 230 -15.61 8.70 4.69
N LEU A 231 -14.87 9.54 5.39
CA LEU A 231 -13.47 9.85 5.10
C LEU A 231 -12.52 8.87 5.77
N SER A 232 -12.68 8.67 7.08
CA SER A 232 -11.94 7.74 7.94
C SER A 232 -12.74 7.47 9.19
N TYR A 233 -12.70 6.23 9.70
CA TYR A 233 -13.29 5.90 11.00
C TYR A 233 -12.55 4.68 11.59
N LEU A 234 -11.34 4.90 12.07
CA LEU A 234 -10.46 3.88 12.64
C LEU A 234 -10.45 3.90 14.17
N ARG A 235 -10.83 5.04 14.76
CA ARG A 235 -10.86 5.24 16.21
C ARG A 235 -11.85 6.33 16.58
N ASP A 236 -12.65 6.08 17.61
CA ASP A 236 -13.52 7.11 18.20
C ASP A 236 -12.82 7.88 19.34
N GLU A 237 -13.51 8.88 19.90
CA GLU A 237 -13.00 9.70 21.01
C GLU A 237 -12.92 8.94 22.34
N GLN A 238 -13.55 7.78 22.45
CA GLN A 238 -13.45 6.86 23.59
C GLN A 238 -12.28 5.89 23.45
N ASN A 239 -11.46 6.04 22.38
CA ASN A 239 -10.35 5.15 22.00
C ASN A 239 -10.76 3.73 21.60
N ASN A 240 -12.01 3.50 21.23
CA ASN A 240 -12.37 2.25 20.57
C ASN A 240 -11.76 2.23 19.17
N VAL A 241 -11.08 1.12 18.84
CA VAL A 241 -10.45 0.92 17.51
C VAL A 241 -11.37 0.06 16.65
N TYR A 242 -11.55 0.47 15.40
CA TYR A 242 -12.41 -0.19 14.43
C TYR A 242 -11.58 -0.74 13.27
N SER A 243 -11.71 -2.03 12.98
CA SER A 243 -11.22 -2.59 11.72
C SER A 243 -12.15 -2.19 10.57
N VAL A 244 -11.67 -2.34 9.34
CA VAL A 244 -12.49 -2.05 8.15
C VAL A 244 -13.72 -2.96 8.10
N GLU A 245 -13.56 -4.23 8.48
CA GLU A 245 -14.64 -5.21 8.57
C GLU A 245 -15.69 -4.77 9.60
N ARG A 246 -15.24 -4.28 10.76
CA ARG A 246 -16.16 -3.79 11.80
C ARG A 246 -16.90 -2.54 11.33
N VAL A 247 -16.23 -1.60 10.67
CA VAL A 247 -16.89 -0.43 10.06
C VAL A 247 -17.92 -0.88 9.02
N ASN A 248 -17.57 -1.87 8.19
CA ASN A 248 -18.51 -2.43 7.23
C ASN A 248 -19.77 -3.00 7.89
N GLU A 249 -19.63 -3.78 8.96
CA GLU A 249 -20.78 -4.29 9.73
C GLU A 249 -21.67 -3.14 10.24
N LEU A 250 -21.07 -2.10 10.81
CA LEU A 250 -21.78 -0.94 11.33
C LEU A 250 -22.54 -0.19 10.23
N LEU A 251 -21.93 -0.04 9.05
CA LEU A 251 -22.58 0.61 7.90
C LEU A 251 -23.81 -0.14 7.41
N HIS A 252 -23.86 -1.46 7.56
CA HIS A 252 -25.08 -2.24 7.24
C HIS A 252 -26.26 -1.98 8.18
N GLU A 253 -26.02 -1.36 9.33
CA GLU A 253 -27.08 -0.92 10.24
C GLU A 253 -27.73 0.42 9.81
N VAL A 254 -27.16 1.09 8.80
CA VAL A 254 -27.59 2.43 8.36
C VAL A 254 -28.29 2.35 7.01
N SER A 255 -29.43 3.05 6.89
CA SER A 255 -30.21 3.11 5.64
C SER A 255 -29.76 4.20 4.67
N LEU A 256 -28.84 5.09 5.08
CA LEU A 256 -28.35 6.17 4.23
C LEU A 256 -27.30 5.64 3.24
N PRO A 257 -27.29 6.15 1.99
CA PRO A 257 -26.23 5.82 1.06
C PRO A 257 -24.89 6.37 1.52
N VAL A 258 -23.84 5.55 1.40
CA VAL A 258 -22.48 5.86 1.85
C VAL A 258 -21.53 5.95 0.65
N VAL A 259 -20.83 7.07 0.52
CA VAL A 259 -19.65 7.21 -0.34
C VAL A 259 -18.43 7.33 0.57
N THR A 260 -17.31 6.72 0.18
CA THR A 260 -16.14 6.60 1.08
C THR A 260 -14.83 6.78 0.35
N LEU A 261 -13.78 7.15 1.09
CA LEU A 261 -12.40 7.10 0.63
C LEU A 261 -11.77 5.71 0.82
N LEU A 262 -12.45 4.80 1.55
CA LEU A 262 -11.96 3.47 1.89
C LEU A 262 -12.50 2.43 0.90
N THR A 263 -11.79 2.21 -0.19
CA THR A 263 -12.19 1.27 -1.28
C THR A 263 -12.64 -0.12 -0.79
N PRO A 264 -12.03 -0.75 0.24
CA PRO A 264 -12.49 -2.05 0.73
C PRO A 264 -13.94 -2.06 1.21
N LEU A 265 -14.48 -0.95 1.73
CA LEU A 265 -15.88 -0.90 2.16
C LEU A 265 -16.87 -1.03 1.00
N VAL A 266 -16.47 -0.62 -0.21
CA VAL A 266 -17.27 -0.85 -1.43
C VAL A 266 -17.27 -2.34 -1.78
N ASN A 267 -16.12 -2.99 -1.70
CA ASN A 267 -15.99 -4.42 -1.99
C ASN A 267 -16.73 -5.31 -0.97
N LEU A 268 -16.81 -4.86 0.28
CA LEU A 268 -17.52 -5.54 1.36
C LEU A 268 -19.03 -5.23 1.38
N GLY A 269 -19.49 -4.26 0.59
CA GLY A 269 -20.90 -3.90 0.44
C GLY A 269 -21.43 -2.86 1.43
N GLY A 270 -20.62 -2.32 2.34
CA GLY A 270 -21.03 -1.28 3.29
C GLY A 270 -21.03 0.13 2.71
N ALA A 271 -20.41 0.34 1.55
CA ALA A 271 -20.45 1.62 0.85
C ALA A 271 -20.86 1.43 -0.61
N LEU A 272 -21.52 2.44 -1.15
CA LEU A 272 -22.05 2.46 -2.52
C LEU A 272 -20.93 2.69 -3.55
N ALA A 273 -20.01 3.61 -3.25
CA ALA A 273 -18.97 4.02 -4.19
C ALA A 273 -17.76 4.62 -3.48
N SER A 274 -16.63 4.60 -4.20
CA SER A 274 -15.37 5.23 -3.82
C SER A 274 -14.63 5.73 -5.06
N CYS A 275 -13.98 6.87 -4.96
CA CYS A 275 -13.03 7.38 -5.93
C CYS A 275 -11.66 7.48 -5.24
N ALA A 276 -10.96 6.35 -5.14
CA ALA A 276 -9.63 6.26 -4.53
C ALA A 276 -8.74 5.30 -5.33
N PRO A 277 -7.40 5.48 -5.28
CA PRO A 277 -6.48 4.51 -5.86
C PRO A 277 -6.73 3.11 -5.28
N THR A 278 -6.76 2.12 -6.15
CA THR A 278 -6.90 0.73 -5.70
C THR A 278 -5.52 0.15 -5.35
N PRO A 279 -5.44 -0.83 -4.45
CA PRO A 279 -4.20 -1.57 -4.21
C PRO A 279 -3.57 -2.08 -5.51
N LYS A 280 -4.40 -2.53 -6.45
CA LYS A 280 -3.94 -3.04 -7.74
C LYS A 280 -3.19 -1.97 -8.55
N THR A 281 -3.77 -0.79 -8.75
CA THR A 281 -3.12 0.27 -9.53
C THR A 281 -1.83 0.77 -8.90
N GLN A 282 -1.76 0.80 -7.58
CA GLN A 282 -0.55 1.17 -6.85
C GLN A 282 0.54 0.10 -7.02
N ILE A 283 0.21 -1.18 -6.85
CA ILE A 283 1.16 -2.29 -7.02
C ILE A 283 1.65 -2.40 -8.45
N GLU A 284 0.79 -2.25 -9.46
CA GLU A 284 1.20 -2.22 -10.87
C GLU A 284 2.29 -1.14 -11.11
N ALA A 285 2.12 0.05 -10.51
CA ALA A 285 3.11 1.12 -10.61
C ALA A 285 4.41 0.79 -9.84
N VAL A 286 4.31 0.23 -8.61
CA VAL A 286 5.46 -0.20 -7.81
C VAL A 286 6.26 -1.29 -8.54
N VAL A 287 5.60 -2.31 -9.11
CA VAL A 287 6.28 -3.38 -9.87
C VAL A 287 6.95 -2.83 -11.12
N LYS A 288 6.34 -1.87 -11.81
CA LYS A 288 6.97 -1.21 -12.96
C LYS A 288 8.26 -0.48 -12.56
N ILE A 289 8.26 0.22 -11.44
CA ILE A 289 9.46 0.89 -10.90
C ILE A 289 10.50 -0.17 -10.50
N LEU A 290 10.09 -1.21 -9.78
CA LEU A 290 10.97 -2.30 -9.35
C LEU A 290 11.69 -2.93 -10.55
N ASN A 291 10.94 -3.30 -11.60
CA ASN A 291 11.52 -3.89 -12.81
C ASN A 291 12.52 -2.95 -13.49
N SER A 292 12.26 -1.64 -13.46
CA SER A 292 13.21 -0.65 -14.02
C SER A 292 14.49 -0.51 -13.21
N ILE A 293 14.43 -0.77 -11.89
CA ILE A 293 15.62 -0.72 -11.00
C ILE A 293 16.43 -2.02 -11.09
N LEU A 294 15.76 -3.17 -11.28
CA LEU A 294 16.40 -4.48 -11.33
C LEU A 294 16.96 -4.85 -12.71
N ALA A 295 16.55 -4.13 -13.77
CA ALA A 295 17.04 -4.30 -15.14
C ALA A 295 18.50 -3.87 -15.27
#